data_182ca4305d997fa0f995d128b5c08c9e
#
_entry.id   182ca4305d997fa0f995d128b5c08c9e
#
_cell.length_a   1.000
_cell.length_b   1.000
_cell.length_c   1.000
_cell.angle_alpha   90.00
_cell.angle_beta   90.00
_cell.angle_gamma   90.00
#
_symmetry.space_group_name_H-M   'P 1'
#
loop_
_entity.id
_entity.type
_entity.pdbx_description
1 polymer ?
#
loop_
_entity_poly.entity_id
_entity_poly.type
_entity_poly.pdbx_seq_one_letter_code
_entity_poly.pdbx_strand_id
1 'polypeptide(L)'
;MNWINDLLWGEGIGHSILLLSFVIAAGIQLGKIKVFGVSLGITLVLFVGIILGHFGFTINHNVIHFFKEFGLILFVYSVGMQVGPGFFSSFKQGGITLNMLACGIVFLGVLTAVILHYATGIPMPTMVGILSGAVTNTPGLGAAQQAFSDMHGVSDNTIALGYAVAYPLGVIGIILSIILIKYIFRVSFDKENEQLNSEDSSHTNEAKPISLIVKNPAIFNKTVAELSNLLEHRDFVISRVWRDSNKQIEIASANTVLQENDKVFVITTETDAETIKTFIGEEIDMERKQWIRMESQFINRRILITKPELNGKRLGQLKLRKLYGVNITRINRAGVDLVAKPGLTLQVGDRVNVVGTETAVSNVEKVLGNSMKRLNEPNLITIFVGIALGIVLGSIPISFPGIPQPVKLGLAGGPLVVAILISRFGYHYKLITYTTQSANLMLREIGITLFLACVGISAGDGFVDTIVNNGGFAWIGYGFIITFVPLMIIGCIGRYFCKVNYFTLMGLIAGSTTDPPALAYSNATAGNDAPSVGYATVYPLTMFLRVLTAQLLILFFA
;
A
#
# COMPACT_ATOMS: atom_id res chain seq x y z
N MET A 1 -49.54 7.00 9.42
CA MET A 1 -48.39 7.85 9.87
C MET A 1 -47.46 7.16 10.88
N ASN A 2 -47.89 6.07 11.53
CA ASN A 2 -47.06 5.38 12.54
C ASN A 2 -45.76 4.78 11.97
N TRP A 3 -45.78 4.21 10.75
CA TRP A 3 -44.60 3.58 10.15
C TRP A 3 -43.46 4.58 9.85
N ILE A 4 -43.77 5.85 9.50
CA ILE A 4 -42.75 6.90 9.29
C ILE A 4 -42.15 7.26 10.63
N ASN A 5 -42.95 7.37 11.67
CA ASN A 5 -42.46 7.69 13.01
C ASN A 5 -41.55 6.58 13.56
N ASP A 6 -41.96 5.32 13.36
CA ASP A 6 -41.15 4.15 13.75
C ASP A 6 -39.83 4.06 12.95
N LEU A 7 -39.84 4.49 11.67
CA LEU A 7 -38.67 4.50 10.82
C LEU A 7 -37.69 5.64 11.19
N LEU A 8 -38.20 6.82 11.59
CA LEU A 8 -37.37 7.99 11.90
C LEU A 8 -36.91 8.05 13.36
N TRP A 9 -37.70 7.49 14.30
CA TRP A 9 -37.49 7.64 15.75
C TRP A 9 -37.60 6.31 16.52
N GLY A 10 -37.79 5.21 15.81
CA GLY A 10 -37.89 3.89 16.45
C GLY A 10 -36.53 3.28 16.76
N GLU A 11 -36.53 2.15 17.49
CA GLU A 11 -35.33 1.36 17.81
C GLU A 11 -35.14 0.14 16.88
N GLY A 12 -35.89 0.11 15.78
CA GLY A 12 -35.90 -1.02 14.85
C GLY A 12 -34.64 -1.08 13.96
N ILE A 13 -34.41 -2.26 13.35
CA ILE A 13 -33.29 -2.44 12.39
C ILE A 13 -33.41 -1.48 11.22
N GLY A 14 -34.63 -1.23 10.71
CA GLY A 14 -34.88 -0.29 9.61
C GLY A 14 -34.44 1.14 9.96
N HIS A 15 -34.78 1.65 11.13
CA HIS A 15 -34.30 2.93 11.66
C HIS A 15 -32.77 2.95 11.72
N SER A 16 -32.17 1.94 12.31
CA SER A 16 -30.72 1.84 12.47
C SER A 16 -29.97 1.90 11.15
N ILE A 17 -30.45 1.18 10.12
CA ILE A 17 -29.85 1.19 8.77
C ILE A 17 -30.07 2.56 8.09
N LEU A 18 -31.24 3.16 8.24
CA LEU A 18 -31.53 4.48 7.68
C LEU A 18 -30.58 5.54 8.27
N LEU A 19 -30.45 5.55 9.59
CA LEU A 19 -29.57 6.50 10.31
C LEU A 19 -28.11 6.32 9.89
N LEU A 20 -27.60 5.08 9.88
CA LEU A 20 -26.25 4.77 9.41
C LEU A 20 -26.01 5.23 7.97
N SER A 21 -26.97 4.94 7.07
CA SER A 21 -26.89 5.34 5.66
C SER A 21 -26.84 6.87 5.52
N PHE A 22 -27.63 7.59 6.30
CA PHE A 22 -27.62 9.04 6.32
C PHE A 22 -26.28 9.60 6.83
N VAL A 23 -25.78 9.09 7.97
CA VAL A 23 -24.48 9.50 8.55
C VAL A 23 -23.35 9.29 7.56
N ILE A 24 -23.31 8.13 6.92
CA ILE A 24 -22.28 7.79 5.92
C ILE A 24 -22.37 8.71 4.72
N ALA A 25 -23.57 8.87 4.13
CA ALA A 25 -23.75 9.70 2.93
C ALA A 25 -23.41 11.17 3.21
N ALA A 26 -23.92 11.74 4.31
CA ALA A 26 -23.65 13.10 4.72
C ALA A 26 -22.16 13.30 5.05
N GLY A 27 -21.56 12.37 5.79
CA GLY A 27 -20.15 12.43 6.15
C GLY A 27 -19.21 12.37 4.94
N ILE A 28 -19.48 11.49 3.98
CA ILE A 28 -18.70 11.41 2.72
C ILE A 28 -18.87 12.69 1.91
N GLN A 29 -20.08 13.23 1.81
CA GLN A 29 -20.34 14.46 1.05
C GLN A 29 -19.63 15.67 1.67
N LEU A 30 -19.71 15.82 2.99
CA LEU A 30 -19.00 16.87 3.72
C LEU A 30 -17.47 16.67 3.63
N GLY A 31 -17.01 15.42 3.63
CA GLY A 31 -15.59 15.07 3.49
C GLY A 31 -14.93 15.54 2.19
N LYS A 32 -15.71 15.87 1.17
CA LYS A 32 -15.21 16.45 -0.10
C LYS A 32 -14.88 17.93 0.02
N ILE A 33 -15.37 18.62 1.06
CA ILE A 33 -15.10 20.03 1.30
C ILE A 33 -13.63 20.19 1.67
N LYS A 34 -12.93 21.06 0.94
CA LYS A 34 -11.52 21.39 1.21
C LYS A 34 -11.44 22.64 2.06
N VAL A 35 -10.79 22.53 3.21
CA VAL A 35 -10.46 23.66 4.08
C VAL A 35 -8.96 23.91 3.95
N PHE A 36 -8.59 25.10 3.49
CA PHE A 36 -7.19 25.46 3.17
C PHE A 36 -6.50 24.47 2.20
N GLY A 37 -7.27 23.91 1.25
CA GLY A 37 -6.75 22.95 0.27
C GLY A 37 -6.69 21.49 0.75
N VAL A 38 -6.94 21.22 2.02
CA VAL A 38 -6.96 19.89 2.64
C VAL A 38 -8.38 19.42 2.86
N SER A 39 -8.71 18.17 2.50
CA SER A 39 -9.99 17.53 2.82
C SER A 39 -9.81 16.54 3.97
N LEU A 40 -10.74 16.55 4.92
CA LEU A 40 -10.76 15.57 6.01
C LEU A 40 -11.28 14.18 5.57
N GLY A 41 -11.79 14.10 4.34
CA GLY A 41 -12.21 12.85 3.70
C GLY A 41 -13.26 12.09 4.50
N ILE A 42 -13.14 10.77 4.49
CA ILE A 42 -14.09 9.83 5.13
C ILE A 42 -14.20 10.04 6.66
N THR A 43 -13.21 10.66 7.30
CA THR A 43 -13.26 10.90 8.76
C THR A 43 -14.42 11.79 9.18
N LEU A 44 -14.96 12.63 8.28
CA LEU A 44 -16.17 13.42 8.59
C LEU A 44 -17.41 12.57 8.84
N VAL A 45 -17.42 11.30 8.47
CA VAL A 45 -18.47 10.35 8.88
C VAL A 45 -18.54 10.23 10.41
N LEU A 46 -17.37 10.17 11.08
CA LEU A 46 -17.31 10.16 12.55
C LEU A 46 -17.95 11.41 13.14
N PHE A 47 -17.62 12.60 12.61
CA PHE A 47 -18.14 13.86 13.14
C PHE A 47 -19.64 14.03 12.90
N VAL A 48 -20.17 13.61 11.74
CA VAL A 48 -21.62 13.58 11.49
C VAL A 48 -22.29 12.63 12.48
N GLY A 49 -21.70 11.45 12.74
CA GLY A 49 -22.17 10.51 13.76
C GLY A 49 -22.22 11.14 15.15
N ILE A 50 -21.14 11.83 15.57
CA ILE A 50 -21.06 12.55 16.86
C ILE A 50 -22.17 13.60 16.98
N ILE A 51 -22.39 14.40 15.93
CA ILE A 51 -23.43 15.42 15.94
C ILE A 51 -24.81 14.78 16.14
N LEU A 52 -25.15 13.73 15.39
CA LEU A 52 -26.45 13.08 15.52
C LEU A 52 -26.62 12.37 16.86
N GLY A 53 -25.56 11.69 17.35
CA GLY A 53 -25.57 11.07 18.68
C GLY A 53 -25.77 12.10 19.78
N HIS A 54 -25.15 13.30 19.66
CA HIS A 54 -25.36 14.41 20.58
C HIS A 54 -26.81 14.91 20.61
N PHE A 55 -27.49 14.90 19.46
CA PHE A 55 -28.91 15.24 19.37
C PHE A 55 -29.86 14.11 19.80
N GLY A 56 -29.32 13.02 20.36
CA GLY A 56 -30.10 11.92 20.91
C GLY A 56 -30.56 10.87 19.90
N PHE A 57 -30.04 10.88 18.67
CA PHE A 57 -30.27 9.79 17.73
C PHE A 57 -29.49 8.54 18.18
N THR A 58 -30.19 7.46 18.41
CA THR A 58 -29.63 6.21 18.89
C THR A 58 -29.85 5.08 17.90
N ILE A 59 -28.99 4.09 17.91
CA ILE A 59 -29.10 2.86 17.13
C ILE A 59 -29.26 1.68 18.08
N ASN A 60 -30.02 0.66 17.66
CA ASN A 60 -30.12 -0.58 18.43
C ASN A 60 -28.74 -1.12 18.81
N HIS A 61 -28.53 -1.42 20.09
CA HIS A 61 -27.22 -1.82 20.64
C HIS A 61 -26.60 -3.01 19.91
N ASN A 62 -27.36 -4.03 19.56
CA ASN A 62 -26.84 -5.19 18.85
C ASN A 62 -26.44 -4.86 17.40
N VAL A 63 -27.17 -3.96 16.76
CA VAL A 63 -26.91 -3.50 15.39
C VAL A 63 -25.63 -2.67 15.36
N ILE A 64 -25.48 -1.72 16.28
CA ILE A 64 -24.28 -0.87 16.33
C ILE A 64 -23.03 -1.69 16.63
N HIS A 65 -23.12 -2.65 17.56
CA HIS A 65 -22.01 -3.55 17.90
C HIS A 65 -21.58 -4.40 16.70
N PHE A 66 -22.54 -5.03 16.01
CA PHE A 66 -22.27 -5.85 14.84
C PHE A 66 -21.61 -5.03 13.71
N PHE A 67 -22.19 -3.89 13.34
CA PHE A 67 -21.64 -3.08 12.24
C PHE A 67 -20.29 -2.44 12.58
N LYS A 68 -20.06 -2.09 13.83
CA LYS A 68 -18.75 -1.60 14.31
C LYS A 68 -17.67 -2.65 14.12
N GLU A 69 -17.89 -3.87 14.62
CA GLU A 69 -16.90 -4.94 14.52
C GLU A 69 -16.71 -5.45 13.10
N PHE A 70 -17.81 -5.70 12.40
CA PHE A 70 -17.75 -6.17 11.00
C PHE A 70 -17.10 -5.12 10.09
N GLY A 71 -17.43 -3.85 10.26
CA GLY A 71 -16.80 -2.74 9.56
C GLY A 71 -15.29 -2.67 9.82
N LEU A 72 -14.88 -2.82 11.08
CA LEU A 72 -13.47 -2.86 11.46
C LEU A 72 -12.72 -4.02 10.78
N ILE A 73 -13.28 -5.23 10.81
CA ILE A 73 -12.70 -6.43 10.18
C ILE A 73 -12.52 -6.22 8.68
N LEU A 74 -13.57 -5.78 7.97
CA LEU A 74 -13.49 -5.50 6.53
C LEU A 74 -12.42 -4.45 6.21
N PHE A 75 -12.38 -3.40 7.00
CA PHE A 75 -11.43 -2.32 6.83
C PHE A 75 -9.99 -2.79 7.00
N VAL A 76 -9.65 -3.41 8.14
CA VAL A 76 -8.27 -3.83 8.42
C VAL A 76 -7.81 -4.97 7.50
N TYR A 77 -8.71 -5.89 7.13
CA TYR A 77 -8.41 -6.94 6.16
C TYR A 77 -8.07 -6.37 4.78
N SER A 78 -8.88 -5.42 4.29
CA SER A 78 -8.63 -4.75 3.02
C SER A 78 -7.30 -3.97 3.02
N VAL A 79 -6.98 -3.29 4.13
CA VAL A 79 -5.69 -2.63 4.32
C VAL A 79 -4.54 -3.66 4.29
N GLY A 80 -4.67 -4.79 4.99
CA GLY A 80 -3.67 -5.85 4.99
C GLY A 80 -3.42 -6.44 3.60
N MET A 81 -4.48 -6.65 2.82
CA MET A 81 -4.38 -7.11 1.42
C MET A 81 -3.66 -6.10 0.52
N GLN A 82 -3.89 -4.81 0.72
CA GLN A 82 -3.23 -3.74 -0.03
C GLN A 82 -1.75 -3.63 0.31
N VAL A 83 -1.43 -3.74 1.59
CA VAL A 83 -0.09 -3.53 2.16
C VAL A 83 0.83 -4.74 1.96
N GLY A 84 0.27 -5.96 1.98
CA GLY A 84 1.02 -7.22 2.03
C GLY A 84 2.08 -7.41 0.95
N PRO A 85 1.83 -7.10 -0.35
CA PRO A 85 2.86 -7.24 -1.38
C PRO A 85 4.08 -6.36 -1.14
N GLY A 86 3.88 -5.14 -0.63
CA GLY A 86 4.92 -4.15 -0.34
C GLY A 86 5.64 -4.39 1.00
N PHE A 87 4.99 -5.04 1.98
CA PHE A 87 5.50 -5.17 3.35
C PHE A 87 6.92 -5.74 3.40
N PHE A 88 7.15 -6.89 2.76
CA PHE A 88 8.46 -7.54 2.77
C PHE A 88 9.47 -6.90 1.80
N SER A 89 8.99 -6.26 0.73
CA SER A 89 9.88 -5.56 -0.21
C SER A 89 10.40 -4.24 0.33
N SER A 90 9.69 -3.60 1.25
CA SER A 90 10.11 -2.36 1.90
C SER A 90 11.36 -2.50 2.78
N PHE A 91 11.76 -3.74 3.12
CA PHE A 91 13.00 -4.01 3.86
C PHE A 91 14.22 -4.26 2.95
N LYS A 92 14.08 -4.13 1.62
CA LYS A 92 15.22 -4.21 0.69
C LYS A 92 15.97 -2.89 0.60
N GLN A 93 17.05 -2.85 -0.18
CA GLN A 93 17.99 -1.72 -0.30
C GLN A 93 17.29 -0.34 -0.38
N GLY A 94 17.70 0.59 0.45
CA GLY A 94 17.13 1.93 0.58
C GLY A 94 15.92 2.04 1.54
N GLY A 95 15.08 1.00 1.64
CA GLY A 95 13.88 1.01 2.49
C GLY A 95 14.17 0.84 3.98
N ILE A 96 15.31 0.24 4.35
CA ILE A 96 15.67 0.00 5.77
C ILE A 96 15.79 1.32 6.52
N THR A 97 16.52 2.30 5.98
CA THR A 97 16.69 3.61 6.62
C THR A 97 15.36 4.32 6.83
N LEU A 98 14.48 4.32 5.81
CA LEU A 98 13.17 4.94 5.91
C LEU A 98 12.30 4.22 6.96
N ASN A 99 12.31 2.89 6.99
CA ASN A 99 11.56 2.11 7.98
C ASN A 99 12.11 2.30 9.41
N MET A 100 13.42 2.44 9.61
CA MET A 100 14.01 2.76 10.92
C MET A 100 13.57 4.15 11.41
N LEU A 101 13.59 5.16 10.53
CA LEU A 101 13.08 6.49 10.87
C LEU A 101 11.58 6.46 11.19
N ALA A 102 10.80 5.71 10.43
CA ALA A 102 9.38 5.54 10.67
C ALA A 102 9.09 4.84 12.02
N CYS A 103 9.85 3.79 12.38
CA CYS A 103 9.80 3.18 13.71
C CYS A 103 10.13 4.20 14.81
N GLY A 104 11.12 5.07 14.57
CA GLY A 104 11.46 6.16 15.47
C GLY A 104 10.30 7.14 15.70
N ILE A 105 9.57 7.51 14.64
CA ILE A 105 8.37 8.35 14.74
C ILE A 105 7.29 7.67 15.59
N VAL A 106 7.02 6.39 15.33
CA VAL A 106 6.02 5.63 16.11
C VAL A 106 6.44 5.54 17.57
N PHE A 107 7.69 5.15 17.85
CA PHE A 107 8.20 5.01 19.21
C PHE A 107 8.16 6.33 19.99
N LEU A 108 8.66 7.43 19.39
CA LEU A 108 8.61 8.74 20.04
C LEU A 108 7.17 9.24 20.23
N GLY A 109 6.25 8.94 19.30
CA GLY A 109 4.83 9.26 19.47
C GLY A 109 4.22 8.53 20.68
N VAL A 110 4.49 7.23 20.81
CA VAL A 110 4.07 6.43 21.96
C VAL A 110 4.69 6.95 23.24
N LEU A 111 6.00 7.22 23.25
CA LEU A 111 6.71 7.76 24.40
C LEU A 111 6.13 9.12 24.83
N THR A 112 5.84 10.01 23.87
CA THR A 112 5.22 11.31 24.13
C THR A 112 3.84 11.14 24.77
N ALA A 113 3.02 10.20 24.28
CA ALA A 113 1.71 9.91 24.85
C ALA A 113 1.82 9.37 26.29
N VAL A 114 2.77 8.47 26.56
CA VAL A 114 3.01 7.94 27.91
C VAL A 114 3.49 9.05 28.86
N ILE A 115 4.40 9.91 28.42
CA ILE A 115 4.86 11.07 29.22
C ILE A 115 3.68 11.99 29.54
N LEU A 116 2.83 12.29 28.56
CA LEU A 116 1.65 13.13 28.77
C LEU A 116 0.63 12.49 29.72
N HIS A 117 0.43 11.17 29.62
CA HIS A 117 -0.43 10.43 30.55
C HIS A 117 0.02 10.65 32.00
N TYR A 118 1.31 10.45 32.30
CA TYR A 118 1.82 10.66 33.67
C TYR A 118 1.86 12.14 34.10
N ALA A 119 2.14 13.04 33.16
CA ALA A 119 2.23 14.47 33.44
C ALA A 119 0.87 15.14 33.68
N THR A 120 -0.18 14.65 33.04
CA THR A 120 -1.51 15.28 33.04
C THR A 120 -2.54 14.50 33.84
N GLY A 121 -2.27 13.22 34.17
CA GLY A 121 -3.23 12.34 34.85
C GLY A 121 -4.41 11.88 33.98
N ILE A 122 -4.39 12.15 32.68
CA ILE A 122 -5.43 11.68 31.74
C ILE A 122 -5.39 10.15 31.68
N PRO A 123 -6.54 9.44 31.82
CA PRO A 123 -6.58 7.98 31.71
C PRO A 123 -5.97 7.48 30.41
N MET A 124 -5.26 6.34 30.46
CA MET A 124 -4.58 5.80 29.27
C MET A 124 -5.54 5.49 28.11
N PRO A 125 -6.77 4.97 28.32
CA PRO A 125 -7.71 4.78 27.22
C PRO A 125 -7.97 6.08 26.42
N THR A 126 -8.24 7.17 27.11
CA THR A 126 -8.40 8.50 26.49
C THR A 126 -7.11 8.94 25.78
N MET A 127 -5.94 8.75 26.40
CA MET A 127 -4.64 9.13 25.82
C MET A 127 -4.33 8.33 24.56
N VAL A 128 -4.69 7.04 24.49
CA VAL A 128 -4.56 6.21 23.27
C VAL A 128 -5.51 6.68 22.18
N GLY A 129 -6.71 7.15 22.56
CA GLY A 129 -7.61 7.84 21.64
C GLY A 129 -6.97 9.09 21.05
N ILE A 130 -6.43 9.98 21.90
CA ILE A 130 -5.70 11.20 21.49
C ILE A 130 -4.51 10.84 20.59
N LEU A 131 -3.69 9.86 20.95
CA LEU A 131 -2.57 9.38 20.14
C LEU A 131 -3.04 8.92 18.75
N SER A 132 -4.07 8.06 18.70
CA SER A 132 -4.60 7.54 17.44
C SER A 132 -5.18 8.63 16.54
N GLY A 133 -5.85 9.63 17.13
CA GLY A 133 -6.35 10.82 16.42
C GLY A 133 -5.22 11.72 15.92
N ALA A 134 -4.25 12.02 16.77
CA ALA A 134 -3.08 12.85 16.47
C ALA A 134 -2.28 12.35 15.25
N VAL A 135 -2.22 11.03 15.08
CA VAL A 135 -1.50 10.39 13.96
C VAL A 135 -2.44 9.82 12.90
N THR A 136 -3.70 10.24 12.91
CA THR A 136 -4.74 9.88 11.92
C THR A 136 -4.95 8.37 11.73
N ASN A 137 -4.63 7.55 12.75
CA ASN A 137 -4.65 6.09 12.65
C ASN A 137 -5.96 5.47 13.13
N THR A 138 -6.94 5.36 12.25
CA THR A 138 -8.25 4.74 12.55
C THR A 138 -8.17 3.25 12.91
N PRO A 139 -7.31 2.41 12.29
CA PRO A 139 -7.14 1.03 12.75
C PRO A 139 -6.63 0.91 14.18
N GLY A 140 -5.76 1.83 14.61
CA GLY A 140 -5.30 1.90 16.01
C GLY A 140 -6.42 2.26 16.97
N LEU A 141 -7.32 3.18 16.60
CA LEU A 141 -8.53 3.47 17.37
C LEU A 141 -9.36 2.20 17.57
N GLY A 142 -9.66 1.48 16.48
CA GLY A 142 -10.46 0.24 16.56
C GLY A 142 -9.78 -0.84 17.41
N ALA A 143 -8.45 -0.98 17.25
CA ALA A 143 -7.67 -1.92 18.04
C ALA A 143 -7.67 -1.60 19.55
N ALA A 144 -7.56 -0.32 19.89
CA ALA A 144 -7.64 0.14 21.30
C ALA A 144 -9.01 -0.11 21.90
N GLN A 145 -10.09 0.24 21.19
CA GLN A 145 -11.47 -0.01 21.65
C GLN A 145 -11.75 -1.49 21.85
N GLN A 146 -11.28 -2.33 20.92
CA GLN A 146 -11.44 -3.78 21.02
C GLN A 146 -10.67 -4.35 22.20
N ALA A 147 -9.40 -3.95 22.38
CA ALA A 147 -8.58 -4.40 23.50
C ALA A 147 -9.21 -4.02 24.85
N PHE A 148 -9.73 -2.80 24.96
CA PHE A 148 -10.41 -2.34 26.18
C PHE A 148 -11.69 -3.14 26.43
N SER A 149 -12.50 -3.35 25.41
CA SER A 149 -13.74 -4.14 25.51
C SER A 149 -13.47 -5.60 25.88
N ASP A 150 -12.41 -6.19 25.32
CA ASP A 150 -12.01 -7.58 25.65
C ASP A 150 -11.55 -7.73 27.09
N MET A 151 -10.94 -6.67 27.67
CA MET A 151 -10.45 -6.69 29.07
C MET A 151 -11.54 -6.43 30.09
N HIS A 152 -12.43 -5.46 29.82
CA HIS A 152 -13.37 -4.93 30.82
C HIS A 152 -14.82 -5.38 30.56
N GLY A 153 -15.11 -5.99 29.41
CA GLY A 153 -16.48 -6.41 29.03
C GLY A 153 -17.40 -5.25 28.65
N VAL A 154 -16.89 -4.02 28.64
CA VAL A 154 -17.63 -2.79 28.29
C VAL A 154 -16.82 -1.93 27.33
N SER A 155 -17.49 -1.13 26.52
CA SER A 155 -16.83 -0.16 25.65
C SER A 155 -16.57 1.16 26.37
N ASP A 156 -15.41 1.79 26.13
CA ASP A 156 -15.09 3.13 26.62
C ASP A 156 -15.19 4.15 25.47
N ASN A 157 -16.15 5.04 25.57
CA ASN A 157 -16.37 6.09 24.57
C ASN A 157 -15.28 7.17 24.63
N THR A 158 -14.53 7.31 25.71
CA THR A 158 -13.48 8.33 25.84
C THR A 158 -12.34 8.12 24.84
N ILE A 159 -12.10 6.87 24.42
CA ILE A 159 -11.14 6.54 23.36
C ILE A 159 -11.55 7.20 22.03
N ALA A 160 -12.84 7.09 21.67
CA ALA A 160 -13.37 7.71 20.46
C ALA A 160 -13.40 9.25 20.55
N LEU A 161 -13.73 9.78 21.72
CA LEU A 161 -13.72 11.22 21.98
C LEU A 161 -12.32 11.81 21.85
N GLY A 162 -11.31 11.16 22.47
CA GLY A 162 -9.91 11.55 22.33
C GLY A 162 -9.45 11.56 20.87
N TYR A 163 -9.83 10.53 20.09
CA TYR A 163 -9.54 10.47 18.65
C TYR A 163 -10.17 11.64 17.89
N ALA A 164 -11.47 11.86 18.08
CA ALA A 164 -12.19 12.90 17.34
C ALA A 164 -11.63 14.30 17.62
N VAL A 165 -11.31 14.59 18.89
CA VAL A 165 -10.79 15.90 19.31
C VAL A 165 -9.38 16.15 18.75
N ALA A 166 -8.50 15.13 18.74
CA ALA A 166 -7.11 15.28 18.31
C ALA A 166 -6.93 15.24 16.79
N TYR A 167 -7.83 14.60 16.04
CA TYR A 167 -7.67 14.33 14.61
C TYR A 167 -7.48 15.57 13.73
N PRO A 168 -8.30 16.64 13.83
CA PRO A 168 -8.18 17.79 12.93
C PRO A 168 -6.83 18.51 13.06
N LEU A 169 -6.36 18.72 14.29
CA LEU A 169 -5.06 19.34 14.52
C LEU A 169 -3.90 18.37 14.25
N GLY A 170 -4.12 17.07 14.32
CA GLY A 170 -3.18 16.05 13.86
C GLY A 170 -2.82 16.24 12.39
N VAL A 171 -3.81 16.31 11.50
CA VAL A 171 -3.59 16.57 10.06
C VAL A 171 -2.83 17.87 9.83
N ILE A 172 -3.25 18.96 10.49
CA ILE A 172 -2.57 20.24 10.39
C ILE A 172 -1.12 20.16 10.89
N GLY A 173 -0.90 19.50 12.02
CA GLY A 173 0.42 19.31 12.61
C GLY A 173 1.38 18.52 11.71
N ILE A 174 0.88 17.50 11.01
CA ILE A 174 1.67 16.73 10.03
C ILE A 174 2.12 17.63 8.87
N ILE A 175 1.19 18.36 8.26
CA ILE A 175 1.49 19.25 7.13
C ILE A 175 2.41 20.40 7.58
N LEU A 176 2.16 20.97 8.76
CA LEU A 176 3.01 22.01 9.33
C LEU A 176 4.44 21.53 9.58
N SER A 177 4.62 20.29 10.06
CA SER A 177 5.94 19.68 10.25
C SER A 177 6.71 19.58 8.92
N ILE A 178 6.04 19.15 7.85
CA ILE A 178 6.61 19.11 6.50
C ILE A 178 7.07 20.50 6.07
N ILE A 179 6.20 21.52 6.21
CA ILE A 179 6.51 22.89 5.82
C ILE A 179 7.68 23.46 6.62
N LEU A 180 7.69 23.26 7.94
CA LEU A 180 8.76 23.79 8.80
C LEU A 180 10.12 23.15 8.50
N ILE A 181 10.19 21.86 8.25
CA ILE A 181 11.43 21.18 7.84
C ILE A 181 11.99 21.82 6.56
N LYS A 182 11.12 22.16 5.57
CA LYS A 182 11.53 22.90 4.37
C LYS A 182 12.23 24.20 4.70
N TYR A 183 11.64 25.00 5.60
CA TYR A 183 12.20 26.30 5.98
C TYR A 183 13.48 26.18 6.81
N ILE A 184 13.53 25.25 7.76
CA ILE A 184 14.71 25.02 8.62
C ILE A 184 15.93 24.65 7.77
N PHE A 185 15.75 23.74 6.79
CA PHE A 185 16.84 23.28 5.93
C PHE A 185 17.01 24.08 4.64
N ARG A 186 16.22 25.15 4.44
CA ARG A 186 16.26 26.01 3.23
C ARG A 186 16.24 25.19 1.94
N VAL A 187 15.32 24.22 1.86
CA VAL A 187 15.24 23.26 0.77
C VAL A 187 14.93 23.94 -0.57
N SER A 188 15.79 23.72 -1.57
CA SER A 188 15.55 24.10 -2.97
C SER A 188 15.02 22.91 -3.75
N PHE A 189 13.85 23.05 -4.37
CA PHE A 189 13.21 21.96 -5.11
C PHE A 189 14.00 21.54 -6.35
N ASP A 190 14.70 22.47 -7.00
CA ASP A 190 15.52 22.15 -8.18
C ASP A 190 16.66 21.19 -7.81
N LYS A 191 17.35 21.46 -6.70
CA LYS A 191 18.43 20.59 -6.20
C LYS A 191 17.92 19.22 -5.76
N GLU A 192 16.74 19.18 -5.13
CA GLU A 192 16.13 17.90 -4.74
C GLU A 192 15.73 17.07 -5.96
N ASN A 193 15.22 17.68 -7.03
CA ASN A 193 14.92 17.00 -8.29
C ASN A 193 16.18 16.49 -8.99
N GLU A 194 17.27 17.27 -9.01
CA GLU A 194 18.56 16.83 -9.56
C GLU A 194 19.10 15.61 -8.78
N GLN A 195 19.00 15.63 -7.46
CA GLN A 195 19.41 14.50 -6.61
C GLN A 195 18.58 13.24 -6.92
N LEU A 196 17.26 13.34 -7.05
CA LEU A 196 16.40 12.20 -7.41
C LEU A 196 16.78 11.62 -8.78
N ASN A 197 16.98 12.48 -9.78
CA ASN A 197 17.35 12.03 -11.12
C ASN A 197 18.72 11.33 -11.13
N SER A 198 19.64 11.71 -10.25
CA SER A 198 20.94 11.05 -10.10
C SER A 198 20.86 9.72 -9.33
N GLU A 199 19.92 9.59 -8.39
CA GLU A 199 19.67 8.36 -7.62
C GLU A 199 18.87 7.34 -8.42
N ASP A 200 17.87 7.76 -9.22
CA ASP A 200 17.08 6.89 -10.10
C ASP A 200 17.92 6.20 -11.18
N SER A 201 19.00 6.82 -11.61
CA SER A 201 19.96 6.19 -12.53
C SER A 201 20.73 5.02 -11.92
N SER A 202 20.68 4.81 -10.59
CA SER A 202 21.52 3.79 -9.91
C SER A 202 20.75 2.53 -9.41
N HIS A 203 19.42 2.48 -9.38
CA HIS A 203 18.70 1.45 -8.60
C HIS A 203 17.43 0.85 -9.18
N THR A 204 17.09 0.99 -10.45
CA THR A 204 15.88 0.36 -10.98
C THR A 204 16.16 -1.02 -11.60
N ASN A 205 15.61 -2.08 -10.98
CA ASN A 205 15.40 -3.40 -11.62
C ASN A 205 14.34 -3.32 -12.75
N GLU A 206 14.05 -2.12 -13.26
CA GLU A 206 13.13 -1.93 -14.36
C GLU A 206 13.74 -2.40 -15.67
N ALA A 207 12.89 -3.03 -16.48
CA ALA A 207 13.30 -3.57 -17.78
C ALA A 207 13.52 -2.43 -18.79
N LYS A 208 14.79 -2.10 -19.08
CA LYS A 208 15.22 -1.10 -20.06
C LYS A 208 15.52 -1.73 -21.41
N PRO A 209 14.96 -1.22 -22.51
CA PRO A 209 15.33 -1.65 -23.86
C PRO A 209 16.63 -0.93 -24.31
N ILE A 210 17.57 -1.68 -24.86
CA ILE A 210 18.77 -1.17 -25.51
C ILE A 210 18.97 -1.83 -26.88
N SER A 211 19.52 -1.09 -27.82
CA SER A 211 19.88 -1.60 -29.16
C SER A 211 21.40 -1.66 -29.26
N LEU A 212 21.93 -2.84 -29.57
CA LEU A 212 23.37 -3.08 -29.65
C LEU A 212 23.76 -3.68 -30.99
N ILE A 213 24.97 -3.39 -31.44
CA ILE A 213 25.61 -4.08 -32.56
C ILE A 213 26.67 -5.05 -32.01
N VAL A 214 26.66 -6.28 -32.49
CA VAL A 214 27.60 -7.33 -32.09
C VAL A 214 28.98 -7.02 -32.63
N LYS A 215 29.90 -6.65 -31.74
CA LYS A 215 31.30 -6.30 -32.10
C LYS A 215 32.34 -7.12 -31.34
N ASN A 216 31.93 -7.79 -30.24
CA ASN A 216 32.85 -8.56 -29.42
C ASN A 216 33.16 -9.91 -30.08
N PRO A 217 34.43 -10.19 -30.47
CA PRO A 217 34.80 -11.48 -31.06
C PRO A 217 34.54 -12.68 -30.15
N ALA A 218 34.51 -12.49 -28.82
CA ALA A 218 34.28 -13.56 -27.86
C ALA A 218 32.89 -14.21 -27.96
N ILE A 219 31.93 -13.53 -28.63
CA ILE A 219 30.56 -14.02 -28.80
C ILE A 219 30.20 -14.36 -30.25
N PHE A 220 31.12 -14.17 -31.21
CA PHE A 220 30.91 -14.56 -32.59
C PHE A 220 30.68 -16.09 -32.70
N ASN A 221 29.68 -16.45 -33.48
CA ASN A 221 29.23 -17.83 -33.68
C ASN A 221 28.74 -18.56 -32.41
N LYS A 222 28.53 -17.84 -31.33
CA LYS A 222 27.90 -18.40 -30.13
C LYS A 222 26.37 -18.24 -30.20
N THR A 223 25.69 -19.19 -29.58
CA THR A 223 24.23 -19.15 -29.44
C THR A 223 23.83 -18.19 -28.32
N VAL A 224 22.61 -17.69 -28.38
CA VAL A 224 22.02 -16.89 -27.29
C VAL A 224 21.99 -17.66 -25.96
N ALA A 225 21.85 -19.02 -26.01
CA ALA A 225 21.91 -19.84 -24.82
C ALA A 225 23.33 -19.84 -24.20
N GLU A 226 24.38 -19.97 -25.02
CA GLU A 226 25.76 -19.90 -24.55
C GLU A 226 26.10 -18.54 -23.96
N LEU A 227 25.64 -17.45 -24.58
CA LEU A 227 25.79 -16.10 -24.04
C LEU A 227 25.05 -15.97 -22.71
N SER A 228 23.85 -16.53 -22.60
CA SER A 228 23.07 -16.51 -21.34
C SER A 228 23.78 -17.27 -20.22
N ASN A 229 24.46 -18.36 -20.51
CA ASN A 229 25.25 -19.12 -19.54
C ASN A 229 26.54 -18.37 -19.14
N LEU A 230 27.19 -17.65 -20.07
CA LEU A 230 28.33 -16.81 -19.74
C LEU A 230 27.99 -15.67 -18.81
N LEU A 231 26.74 -15.21 -18.84
CA LEU A 231 26.22 -14.08 -18.08
C LEU A 231 25.15 -14.54 -17.06
N GLU A 232 25.35 -15.69 -16.41
CA GLU A 232 24.39 -16.37 -15.53
C GLU A 232 23.76 -15.48 -14.43
N HIS A 233 24.50 -14.48 -13.96
CA HIS A 233 24.08 -13.59 -12.87
C HIS A 233 23.50 -12.26 -13.35
N ARG A 234 23.26 -12.10 -14.69
CA ARG A 234 22.73 -10.87 -15.27
C ARG A 234 21.32 -11.07 -15.80
N ASP A 235 20.51 -10.05 -15.63
CA ASP A 235 19.09 -10.06 -16.06
C ASP A 235 18.97 -9.42 -17.45
N PHE A 236 18.89 -10.25 -18.49
CA PHE A 236 18.67 -9.79 -19.86
C PHE A 236 17.88 -10.79 -20.70
N VAL A 237 17.25 -10.27 -21.75
CA VAL A 237 16.56 -11.04 -22.79
C VAL A 237 16.88 -10.42 -24.16
N ILE A 238 17.53 -11.17 -25.05
CA ILE A 238 17.62 -10.80 -26.46
C ILE A 238 16.27 -11.09 -27.10
N SER A 239 15.60 -10.03 -27.55
CA SER A 239 14.26 -10.12 -28.13
C SER A 239 14.31 -10.41 -29.63
N ARG A 240 15.20 -9.72 -30.34
CA ARG A 240 15.29 -9.72 -31.80
C ARG A 240 16.72 -9.61 -32.25
N VAL A 241 16.99 -10.17 -33.43
CA VAL A 241 18.25 -10.03 -34.18
C VAL A 241 17.95 -9.54 -35.59
N TRP A 242 18.63 -8.49 -36.02
CA TRP A 242 18.62 -7.98 -37.37
C TRP A 242 19.95 -8.31 -38.07
N ARG A 243 19.88 -8.93 -39.24
CA ARG A 243 21.05 -9.22 -40.08
C ARG A 243 21.04 -8.39 -41.32
N ASP A 244 22.07 -7.61 -41.54
CA ASP A 244 22.21 -6.78 -42.72
C ASP A 244 22.36 -7.63 -43.99
N SER A 245 22.91 -8.85 -43.89
CA SER A 245 23.09 -9.79 -45.02
C SER A 245 21.76 -10.21 -45.66
N ASN A 246 20.74 -10.46 -44.87
CA ASN A 246 19.42 -10.93 -45.31
C ASN A 246 18.33 -9.86 -45.24
N LYS A 247 18.62 -8.70 -44.66
CA LYS A 247 17.66 -7.63 -44.34
C LYS A 247 16.39 -8.14 -43.62
N GLN A 248 16.57 -9.20 -42.81
CA GLN A 248 15.47 -9.84 -42.08
C GLN A 248 15.65 -9.69 -40.58
N ILE A 249 14.51 -9.49 -39.90
CA ILE A 249 14.43 -9.57 -38.44
C ILE A 249 13.97 -10.97 -38.07
N GLU A 250 14.68 -11.61 -37.14
CA GLU A 250 14.23 -12.85 -36.51
C GLU A 250 13.98 -12.66 -35.01
N ILE A 251 13.02 -13.40 -34.48
CA ILE A 251 12.83 -13.50 -33.04
C ILE A 251 13.96 -14.34 -32.45
N ALA A 252 14.76 -13.74 -31.57
CA ALA A 252 15.87 -14.46 -30.97
C ALA A 252 15.39 -15.69 -30.20
N SER A 253 15.95 -16.84 -30.50
CA SER A 253 15.75 -18.10 -29.77
C SER A 253 17.01 -18.47 -29.00
N ALA A 254 16.94 -19.52 -28.16
CA ALA A 254 18.12 -20.05 -27.46
C ALA A 254 19.22 -20.50 -28.45
N ASN A 255 18.80 -20.99 -29.62
CA ASN A 255 19.69 -21.52 -30.68
C ASN A 255 20.10 -20.46 -31.70
N THR A 256 19.62 -19.24 -31.61
CA THR A 256 20.02 -18.15 -32.51
C THR A 256 21.51 -17.88 -32.34
N VAL A 257 22.27 -18.05 -33.41
CA VAL A 257 23.72 -17.81 -33.46
C VAL A 257 23.97 -16.34 -33.74
N LEU A 258 24.78 -15.68 -32.94
CA LEU A 258 25.17 -14.29 -33.10
C LEU A 258 26.37 -14.18 -34.05
N GLN A 259 26.29 -13.28 -35.00
CA GLN A 259 27.33 -13.02 -36.00
C GLN A 259 27.87 -11.59 -35.81
N GLU A 260 29.05 -11.35 -36.36
CA GLU A 260 29.62 -10.01 -36.41
C GLU A 260 28.67 -9.05 -37.14
N ASN A 261 28.50 -7.85 -36.59
CA ASN A 261 27.60 -6.79 -37.09
C ASN A 261 26.10 -7.10 -37.02
N ASP A 262 25.69 -8.21 -36.37
CA ASP A 262 24.28 -8.40 -36.06
C ASP A 262 23.81 -7.25 -35.13
N LYS A 263 22.63 -6.68 -35.42
CA LYS A 263 22.00 -5.71 -34.54
C LYS A 263 21.00 -6.45 -33.66
N VAL A 264 21.12 -6.28 -32.37
CA VAL A 264 20.29 -6.99 -31.38
C VAL A 264 19.50 -6.02 -30.54
N PHE A 265 18.21 -6.36 -30.32
CA PHE A 265 17.34 -5.63 -29.41
C PHE A 265 17.28 -6.39 -28.08
N VAL A 266 17.84 -5.79 -27.04
CA VAL A 266 18.01 -6.39 -25.72
C VAL A 266 17.14 -5.68 -24.71
N ILE A 267 16.47 -6.44 -23.84
CA ILE A 267 15.78 -5.95 -22.65
C ILE A 267 16.63 -6.38 -21.45
N THR A 268 17.10 -5.43 -20.67
CA THR A 268 17.93 -5.66 -19.50
C THR A 268 17.54 -4.71 -18.36
N THR A 269 18.18 -4.84 -17.22
CA THR A 269 18.04 -3.86 -16.12
C THR A 269 19.06 -2.72 -16.30
N GLU A 270 18.78 -1.56 -15.70
CA GLU A 270 19.73 -0.42 -15.70
C GLU A 270 21.10 -0.85 -15.14
N THR A 271 21.10 -1.65 -14.07
CA THR A 271 22.31 -2.14 -13.42
C THR A 271 23.15 -3.08 -14.28
N ASP A 272 22.52 -3.84 -15.17
CA ASP A 272 23.21 -4.80 -16.02
C ASP A 272 23.55 -4.24 -17.41
N ALA A 273 22.96 -3.10 -17.79
CA ALA A 273 23.07 -2.53 -19.13
C ALA A 273 24.54 -2.31 -19.56
N GLU A 274 25.38 -1.73 -18.72
CA GLU A 274 26.79 -1.48 -19.03
C GLU A 274 27.60 -2.77 -19.20
N THR A 275 27.31 -3.79 -18.36
CA THR A 275 27.94 -5.10 -18.51
C THR A 275 27.52 -5.74 -19.83
N ILE A 276 26.23 -5.71 -20.15
CA ILE A 276 25.70 -6.27 -21.39
C ILE A 276 26.27 -5.57 -22.63
N LYS A 277 26.39 -4.25 -22.60
CA LYS A 277 27.08 -3.47 -23.66
C LYS A 277 28.51 -3.94 -23.87
N THR A 278 29.28 -4.02 -22.78
CA THR A 278 30.69 -4.45 -22.82
C THR A 278 30.84 -5.86 -23.42
N PHE A 279 29.91 -6.78 -23.11
CA PHE A 279 29.96 -8.15 -23.61
C PHE A 279 29.46 -8.33 -25.03
N ILE A 280 28.46 -7.54 -25.47
CA ILE A 280 27.87 -7.69 -26.80
C ILE A 280 28.58 -6.78 -27.81
N GLY A 281 28.77 -5.50 -27.46
CA GLY A 281 29.37 -4.53 -28.35
C GLY A 281 28.83 -3.11 -28.12
N GLU A 282 28.76 -2.33 -29.19
CA GLU A 282 28.45 -0.91 -29.14
C GLU A 282 26.94 -0.65 -29.12
N GLU A 283 26.52 0.36 -28.36
CA GLU A 283 25.15 0.84 -28.39
C GLU A 283 24.90 1.65 -29.69
N ILE A 284 23.77 1.37 -30.31
CA ILE A 284 23.34 2.08 -31.51
C ILE A 284 22.06 2.85 -31.23
N ASP A 285 21.97 4.05 -31.79
CA ASP A 285 20.76 4.87 -31.72
C ASP A 285 19.70 4.36 -32.69
N MET A 286 19.09 3.24 -32.31
CA MET A 286 18.02 2.60 -33.05
C MET A 286 16.78 2.50 -32.18
N GLU A 287 15.89 3.48 -32.30
CA GLU A 287 14.68 3.56 -31.50
C GLU A 287 13.77 2.33 -31.71
N ARG A 288 13.00 1.99 -30.67
CA ARG A 288 11.97 0.95 -30.72
C ARG A 288 11.01 1.09 -31.92
N LYS A 289 10.71 2.33 -32.33
CA LYS A 289 9.85 2.61 -33.48
C LYS A 289 10.46 2.14 -34.80
N GLN A 290 11.78 2.17 -34.92
CA GLN A 290 12.50 1.69 -36.11
C GLN A 290 12.45 0.17 -36.19
N TRP A 291 12.64 -0.53 -35.07
CA TRP A 291 12.45 -1.98 -34.96
C TRP A 291 11.03 -2.40 -35.36
N ILE A 292 10.00 -1.66 -34.93
CA ILE A 292 8.60 -1.95 -35.29
C ILE A 292 8.32 -1.70 -36.77
N ARG A 293 8.89 -0.67 -37.38
CA ARG A 293 8.70 -0.38 -38.81
C ARG A 293 9.33 -1.44 -39.73
N MET A 294 10.40 -2.06 -39.26
CA MET A 294 11.08 -3.15 -39.99
C MET A 294 10.36 -4.50 -39.81
N GLU A 295 9.44 -4.61 -38.86
CA GLU A 295 8.68 -5.81 -38.51
C GLU A 295 7.33 -5.87 -39.22
N SER A 296 7.28 -6.25 -40.48
CA SER A 296 5.99 -6.43 -41.17
C SER A 296 5.23 -7.70 -40.77
N GLN A 297 5.89 -8.65 -40.08
CA GLN A 297 5.32 -9.97 -39.74
C GLN A 297 5.12 -10.23 -38.25
N PHE A 298 5.67 -9.40 -37.35
CA PHE A 298 5.59 -9.60 -35.91
C PHE A 298 4.77 -8.51 -35.24
N ILE A 299 3.89 -8.94 -34.32
CA ILE A 299 3.14 -8.05 -33.46
C ILE A 299 3.67 -8.12 -32.04
N ASN A 300 3.53 -7.02 -31.33
CA ASN A 300 3.80 -6.91 -29.90
C ASN A 300 2.47 -6.66 -29.18
N ARG A 301 2.07 -7.61 -28.34
CA ARG A 301 0.81 -7.51 -27.58
C ARG A 301 1.05 -7.69 -26.09
N ARG A 302 0.42 -6.83 -25.30
CA ARG A 302 0.35 -7.01 -23.84
C ARG A 302 -0.81 -7.94 -23.52
N ILE A 303 -0.50 -9.10 -22.95
CA ILE A 303 -1.46 -10.12 -22.58
C ILE A 303 -1.56 -10.18 -21.06
N LEU A 304 -2.77 -10.15 -20.55
CA LEU A 304 -3.06 -10.21 -19.12
C LEU A 304 -3.21 -11.67 -18.69
N ILE A 305 -2.49 -12.06 -17.63
CA ILE A 305 -2.67 -13.39 -17.02
C ILE A 305 -3.96 -13.41 -16.22
N THR A 306 -4.92 -14.19 -16.70
CA THR A 306 -6.24 -14.30 -16.05
C THR A 306 -6.61 -15.74 -15.69
N LYS A 307 -5.80 -16.73 -16.08
CA LYS A 307 -6.01 -18.12 -15.71
C LYS A 307 -5.45 -18.41 -14.32
N PRO A 308 -6.28 -18.88 -13.36
CA PRO A 308 -5.85 -19.20 -12.00
C PRO A 308 -4.76 -20.29 -11.96
N GLU A 309 -4.79 -21.22 -12.92
CA GLU A 309 -3.86 -22.35 -13.02
C GLU A 309 -2.40 -21.93 -13.26
N LEU A 310 -2.18 -20.69 -13.72
CA LEU A 310 -0.86 -20.13 -13.98
C LEU A 310 -0.28 -19.41 -12.77
N ASN A 311 -1.09 -19.16 -11.76
CA ASN A 311 -0.64 -18.49 -10.55
C ASN A 311 0.40 -19.34 -9.81
N GLY A 312 1.59 -18.77 -9.57
CA GLY A 312 2.69 -19.47 -8.93
C GLY A 312 3.58 -20.32 -9.86
N LYS A 313 3.24 -20.50 -11.15
CA LYS A 313 4.10 -21.20 -12.11
C LYS A 313 5.27 -20.34 -12.57
N ARG A 314 6.42 -20.94 -12.79
CA ARG A 314 7.57 -20.26 -13.40
C ARG A 314 7.35 -20.08 -14.90
N LEU A 315 7.73 -18.91 -15.44
CA LEU A 315 7.61 -18.59 -16.85
C LEU A 315 8.24 -19.68 -17.76
N GLY A 316 9.42 -20.18 -17.41
CA GLY A 316 10.12 -21.21 -18.18
C GLY A 316 9.37 -22.56 -18.25
N GLN A 317 8.53 -22.88 -17.26
CA GLN A 317 7.72 -24.11 -17.26
C GLN A 317 6.65 -24.12 -18.35
N LEU A 318 6.19 -22.93 -18.79
CA LEU A 318 5.18 -22.82 -19.84
C LEU A 318 5.75 -23.08 -21.24
N LYS A 319 7.09 -23.06 -21.41
CA LYS A 319 7.79 -23.32 -22.67
C LYS A 319 7.20 -22.55 -23.88
N LEU A 320 6.65 -21.34 -23.65
CA LEU A 320 5.89 -20.59 -24.65
C LEU A 320 6.71 -20.30 -25.90
N ARG A 321 8.00 -19.99 -25.73
CA ARG A 321 8.93 -19.80 -26.85
C ARG A 321 9.03 -21.05 -27.73
N LYS A 322 9.20 -22.24 -27.11
CA LYS A 322 9.35 -23.51 -27.84
C LYS A 322 8.06 -23.98 -28.49
N LEU A 323 6.93 -23.82 -27.82
CA LEU A 323 5.63 -24.33 -28.29
C LEU A 323 4.94 -23.43 -29.30
N TYR A 324 5.11 -22.11 -29.18
CA TYR A 324 4.36 -21.13 -29.97
C TYR A 324 5.24 -20.19 -30.79
N GLY A 325 6.57 -20.24 -30.68
CA GLY A 325 7.47 -19.36 -31.43
C GLY A 325 7.39 -17.88 -31.03
N VAL A 326 6.99 -17.60 -29.79
CA VAL A 326 6.90 -16.24 -29.25
C VAL A 326 8.05 -15.93 -28.32
N ASN A 327 8.40 -14.65 -28.21
CA ASN A 327 9.31 -14.18 -27.18
C ASN A 327 8.57 -13.34 -26.14
N ILE A 328 8.85 -13.59 -24.86
CA ILE A 328 8.35 -12.77 -23.77
C ILE A 328 9.50 -11.89 -23.30
N THR A 329 9.29 -10.58 -23.36
CA THR A 329 10.36 -9.59 -23.14
C THR A 329 10.32 -9.01 -21.74
N ARG A 330 9.12 -8.71 -21.22
CA ARG A 330 8.91 -8.15 -19.89
C ARG A 330 7.55 -8.53 -19.35
N ILE A 331 7.43 -8.43 -18.03
CA ILE A 331 6.19 -8.64 -17.30
C ILE A 331 5.95 -7.40 -16.44
N ASN A 332 4.84 -6.71 -16.66
CA ASN A 332 4.41 -5.62 -15.82
C ASN A 332 3.59 -6.18 -14.65
N ARG A 333 4.06 -5.95 -13.42
CA ARG A 333 3.40 -6.33 -12.17
C ARG A 333 3.23 -5.10 -11.31
N ALA A 334 1.98 -4.75 -11.01
CA ALA A 334 1.63 -3.60 -10.18
C ALA A 334 2.33 -2.28 -10.61
N GLY A 335 2.48 -2.08 -11.93
CA GLY A 335 3.12 -0.89 -12.49
C GLY A 335 4.62 -1.03 -12.79
N VAL A 336 5.31 -2.02 -12.21
CA VAL A 336 6.75 -2.23 -12.42
C VAL A 336 7.01 -3.21 -13.56
N ASP A 337 7.85 -2.83 -14.52
CA ASP A 337 8.29 -3.68 -15.63
C ASP A 337 9.48 -4.55 -15.20
N LEU A 338 9.29 -5.86 -15.14
CA LEU A 338 10.29 -6.86 -14.79
C LEU A 338 10.84 -7.55 -16.05
N VAL A 339 12.12 -7.88 -16.08
CA VAL A 339 12.72 -8.69 -17.16
C VAL A 339 12.13 -10.10 -17.11
N ALA A 340 11.68 -10.61 -18.27
CA ALA A 340 10.98 -11.90 -18.36
C ALA A 340 11.97 -13.08 -18.37
N LYS A 341 12.64 -13.35 -17.25
CA LYS A 341 13.54 -14.50 -17.11
C LYS A 341 12.77 -15.80 -16.83
N PRO A 342 13.30 -16.98 -17.24
CA PRO A 342 12.63 -18.27 -17.10
C PRO A 342 12.24 -18.61 -15.65
N GLY A 343 13.03 -18.17 -14.67
CA GLY A 343 12.79 -18.37 -13.25
C GLY A 343 11.71 -17.49 -12.63
N LEU A 344 11.20 -16.47 -13.36
CA LEU A 344 10.21 -15.55 -12.84
C LEU A 344 8.87 -16.28 -12.62
N THR A 345 8.34 -16.16 -11.41
CA THR A 345 7.05 -16.74 -11.04
C THR A 345 5.92 -15.82 -11.50
N LEU A 346 4.98 -16.36 -12.25
CA LEU A 346 3.81 -15.66 -12.78
C LEU A 346 2.73 -15.50 -11.72
N GLN A 347 2.00 -14.39 -11.79
CA GLN A 347 0.85 -14.12 -10.94
C GLN A 347 -0.35 -13.72 -11.80
N VAL A 348 -1.55 -14.08 -11.34
CA VAL A 348 -2.79 -13.55 -11.94
C VAL A 348 -2.78 -12.03 -11.79
N GLY A 349 -3.09 -11.33 -12.88
CA GLY A 349 -2.97 -9.87 -12.94
C GLY A 349 -1.67 -9.34 -13.56
N ASP A 350 -0.65 -10.18 -13.76
CA ASP A 350 0.55 -9.79 -14.51
C ASP A 350 0.20 -9.47 -15.96
N ARG A 351 0.79 -8.42 -16.50
CA ARG A 351 0.71 -8.07 -17.93
C ARG A 351 2.00 -8.49 -18.63
N VAL A 352 1.89 -9.51 -19.46
CA VAL A 352 3.02 -10.11 -20.18
C VAL A 352 3.16 -9.48 -21.56
N ASN A 353 4.33 -8.96 -21.88
CA ASN A 353 4.62 -8.39 -23.18
C ASN A 353 5.14 -9.48 -24.14
N VAL A 354 4.30 -9.91 -25.08
CA VAL A 354 4.54 -11.02 -25.99
C VAL A 354 4.81 -10.52 -27.40
N VAL A 355 5.88 -11.02 -28.02
CA VAL A 355 6.29 -10.70 -29.41
C VAL A 355 6.27 -11.98 -30.23
N GLY A 356 5.59 -11.94 -31.37
CA GLY A 356 5.45 -13.09 -32.26
C GLY A 356 4.56 -12.78 -33.46
N THR A 357 4.33 -13.78 -34.32
CA THR A 357 3.32 -13.67 -35.37
C THR A 357 1.93 -13.52 -34.76
N GLU A 358 0.98 -12.95 -35.45
CA GLU A 358 -0.36 -12.71 -34.94
C GLU A 358 -1.05 -14.01 -34.50
N THR A 359 -0.90 -15.08 -35.24
CA THR A 359 -1.42 -16.41 -34.89
C THR A 359 -0.76 -16.98 -33.65
N ALA A 360 0.55 -16.85 -33.52
CA ALA A 360 1.30 -17.32 -32.34
C ALA A 360 0.91 -16.55 -31.08
N VAL A 361 0.82 -15.23 -31.17
CA VAL A 361 0.40 -14.37 -30.06
C VAL A 361 -1.05 -14.66 -29.64
N SER A 362 -1.96 -14.87 -30.60
CA SER A 362 -3.35 -15.25 -30.31
C SER A 362 -3.47 -16.62 -29.62
N ASN A 363 -2.61 -17.58 -29.97
CA ASN A 363 -2.57 -18.87 -29.29
C ASN A 363 -2.05 -18.73 -27.85
N VAL A 364 -1.02 -17.92 -27.63
CA VAL A 364 -0.50 -17.62 -26.28
C VAL A 364 -1.54 -16.87 -25.45
N GLU A 365 -2.32 -15.98 -26.06
CA GLU A 365 -3.43 -15.31 -25.41
C GLU A 365 -4.47 -16.31 -24.85
N LYS A 366 -4.82 -17.35 -25.60
CA LYS A 366 -5.68 -18.43 -25.10
C LYS A 366 -5.05 -19.21 -23.94
N VAL A 367 -3.73 -19.38 -23.94
CA VAL A 367 -2.99 -20.05 -22.86
C VAL A 367 -2.96 -19.20 -21.60
N LEU A 368 -2.68 -17.91 -21.72
CA LEU A 368 -2.56 -16.98 -20.60
C LEU A 368 -3.92 -16.47 -20.09
N GLY A 369 -4.93 -16.44 -20.98
CA GLY A 369 -6.33 -16.13 -20.64
C GLY A 369 -6.81 -14.78 -21.17
N ASN A 370 -6.09 -13.69 -20.97
CA ASN A 370 -6.37 -12.30 -21.44
C ASN A 370 -7.82 -11.80 -21.33
N SER A 371 -8.59 -12.30 -20.36
CA SER A 371 -9.98 -11.92 -20.16
C SER A 371 -10.12 -10.89 -19.04
N MET A 372 -10.26 -9.61 -19.40
CA MET A 372 -10.55 -8.54 -18.44
C MET A 372 -11.81 -8.84 -17.60
N LYS A 373 -12.81 -9.50 -18.19
CA LYS A 373 -14.04 -9.86 -17.48
C LYS A 373 -13.77 -10.81 -16.32
N ARG A 374 -12.87 -11.79 -16.47
CA ARG A 374 -12.49 -12.71 -15.38
C ARG A 374 -11.71 -12.04 -14.25
N LEU A 375 -10.95 -11.00 -14.56
CA LEU A 375 -10.23 -10.23 -13.54
C LEU A 375 -11.13 -9.28 -12.77
N ASN A 376 -12.23 -8.86 -13.38
CA ASN A 376 -13.21 -7.97 -12.72
C ASN A 376 -14.13 -8.72 -11.75
N GLU A 377 -14.14 -10.05 -11.78
CA GLU A 377 -14.89 -10.85 -10.81
C GLU A 377 -14.05 -11.01 -9.52
N PRO A 378 -14.45 -10.37 -8.39
CA PRO A 378 -13.70 -10.49 -7.15
C PRO A 378 -13.79 -11.93 -6.61
N ASN A 379 -12.67 -12.47 -6.14
CA ASN A 379 -12.66 -13.79 -5.51
C ASN A 379 -13.09 -13.67 -4.04
N LEU A 380 -14.40 -13.74 -3.80
CA LEU A 380 -14.97 -13.65 -2.46
C LEU A 380 -14.51 -14.78 -1.54
N ILE A 381 -14.23 -15.98 -2.08
CA ILE A 381 -13.78 -17.13 -1.28
C ILE A 381 -12.48 -16.79 -0.54
N THR A 382 -11.47 -16.23 -1.23
CA THR A 382 -10.20 -15.85 -0.62
C THR A 382 -10.39 -14.79 0.45
N ILE A 383 -11.31 -13.83 0.24
CA ILE A 383 -11.60 -12.77 1.21
C ILE A 383 -12.22 -13.37 2.48
N PHE A 384 -13.30 -14.14 2.35
CA PHE A 384 -14.01 -14.66 3.52
C PHE A 384 -13.23 -15.76 4.26
N VAL A 385 -12.49 -16.62 3.55
CA VAL A 385 -11.56 -17.57 4.18
C VAL A 385 -10.46 -16.82 4.94
N GLY A 386 -9.91 -15.76 4.34
CA GLY A 386 -8.90 -14.95 5.00
C GLY A 386 -9.42 -14.22 6.24
N ILE A 387 -10.64 -13.68 6.19
CA ILE A 387 -11.30 -13.08 7.36
C ILE A 387 -11.52 -14.13 8.45
N ALA A 388 -12.05 -15.31 8.09
CA ALA A 388 -12.28 -16.40 9.06
C ALA A 388 -10.98 -16.83 9.74
N LEU A 389 -9.90 -17.05 8.98
CA LEU A 389 -8.58 -17.36 9.53
C LEU A 389 -8.02 -16.21 10.38
N GLY A 390 -8.30 -14.97 9.98
CA GLY A 390 -7.92 -13.77 10.74
C GLY A 390 -8.62 -13.71 12.10
N ILE A 391 -9.92 -13.98 12.14
CA ILE A 391 -10.69 -14.03 13.39
C ILE A 391 -10.16 -15.16 14.29
N VAL A 392 -9.91 -16.35 13.73
CA VAL A 392 -9.31 -17.47 14.48
C VAL A 392 -7.97 -17.07 15.08
N LEU A 393 -7.05 -16.52 14.27
CA LEU A 393 -5.74 -16.07 14.74
C LEU A 393 -5.87 -14.96 15.80
N GLY A 394 -6.78 -14.01 15.56
CA GLY A 394 -7.05 -12.89 16.48
C GLY A 394 -7.60 -13.33 17.83
N SER A 395 -8.31 -14.47 17.87
CA SER A 395 -8.93 -15.01 19.07
C SER A 395 -8.00 -15.90 19.91
N ILE A 396 -6.80 -16.26 19.40
CA ILE A 396 -5.84 -17.08 20.12
C ILE A 396 -5.32 -16.33 21.35
N PRO A 397 -5.56 -16.86 22.59
CA PRO A 397 -5.02 -16.24 23.79
C PRO A 397 -3.54 -16.58 23.94
N ILE A 398 -2.69 -15.56 24.06
CA ILE A 398 -1.23 -15.70 24.27
C ILE A 398 -0.92 -15.22 25.68
N SER A 399 -0.48 -16.13 26.55
CA SER A 399 -0.09 -15.77 27.91
C SER A 399 1.36 -15.32 27.97
N PHE A 400 1.60 -14.14 28.52
CA PHE A 400 2.94 -13.63 28.77
C PHE A 400 3.24 -13.61 30.28
N PRO A 401 4.47 -13.97 30.70
CA PRO A 401 4.87 -13.85 32.11
C PRO A 401 4.73 -12.39 32.58
N GLY A 402 4.01 -12.18 33.70
CA GLY A 402 3.81 -10.86 34.27
C GLY A 402 2.57 -10.10 33.79
N ILE A 403 1.80 -10.62 32.85
CA ILE A 403 0.51 -10.05 32.43
C ILE A 403 -0.61 -10.92 33.01
N PRO A 404 -1.54 -10.33 33.82
CA PRO A 404 -2.59 -11.09 34.50
C PRO A 404 -3.59 -11.79 33.58
N GLN A 405 -3.80 -11.24 32.38
CA GLN A 405 -4.74 -11.78 31.38
C GLN A 405 -4.03 -12.13 30.06
N PRO A 406 -4.48 -13.20 29.37
CA PRO A 406 -3.91 -13.56 28.08
C PRO A 406 -4.20 -12.48 27.03
N VAL A 407 -3.15 -12.07 26.32
CA VAL A 407 -3.20 -11.08 25.24
C VAL A 407 -3.71 -11.74 23.97
N LYS A 408 -4.66 -11.10 23.28
CA LYS A 408 -5.17 -11.53 21.98
C LYS A 408 -4.83 -10.46 20.94
N LEU A 409 -4.61 -10.87 19.69
CA LEU A 409 -4.47 -9.91 18.58
C LEU A 409 -5.80 -9.20 18.25
N GLY A 410 -6.92 -9.77 18.70
CA GLY A 410 -8.26 -9.22 18.52
C GLY A 410 -8.74 -9.19 17.06
N LEU A 411 -9.92 -8.61 16.86
CA LEU A 411 -10.59 -8.51 15.55
C LEU A 411 -9.92 -7.48 14.61
N ALA A 412 -9.03 -6.65 15.11
CA ALA A 412 -8.24 -5.73 14.28
C ALA A 412 -6.89 -6.35 13.87
N GLY A 413 -6.14 -6.91 14.82
CA GLY A 413 -4.78 -7.43 14.57
C GLY A 413 -4.77 -8.75 13.79
N GLY A 414 -5.61 -9.71 14.16
CA GLY A 414 -5.66 -11.02 13.52
C GLY A 414 -5.94 -10.95 12.01
N PRO A 415 -7.05 -10.33 11.57
CA PRO A 415 -7.35 -10.15 10.15
C PRO A 415 -6.28 -9.36 9.39
N LEU A 416 -5.66 -8.35 9.99
CA LEU A 416 -4.57 -7.59 9.39
C LEU A 416 -3.37 -8.49 9.07
N VAL A 417 -2.90 -9.26 10.05
CA VAL A 417 -1.75 -10.16 9.90
C VAL A 417 -2.02 -11.24 8.85
N VAL A 418 -3.19 -11.89 8.92
CA VAL A 418 -3.57 -12.92 7.95
C VAL A 418 -3.69 -12.35 6.55
N ALA A 419 -4.26 -11.16 6.37
CA ALA A 419 -4.36 -10.51 5.08
C ALA A 419 -2.98 -10.19 4.47
N ILE A 420 -2.03 -9.69 5.27
CA ILE A 420 -0.64 -9.47 4.85
C ILE A 420 0.01 -10.79 4.38
N LEU A 421 -0.14 -11.86 5.15
CA LEU A 421 0.43 -13.17 4.83
C LEU A 421 -0.21 -13.78 3.58
N ILE A 422 -1.54 -13.77 3.47
CA ILE A 422 -2.26 -14.27 2.29
C ILE A 422 -1.87 -13.48 1.05
N SER A 423 -1.86 -12.16 1.14
CA SER A 423 -1.50 -11.30 0.01
C SER A 423 -0.08 -11.58 -0.49
N ARG A 424 0.86 -11.93 0.39
CA ARG A 424 2.25 -12.23 0.03
C ARG A 424 2.49 -13.66 -0.39
N PHE A 425 1.94 -14.64 0.36
CA PHE A 425 2.26 -16.05 0.23
C PHE A 425 1.12 -16.90 -0.33
N GLY A 426 -0.09 -16.36 -0.45
CA GLY A 426 -1.29 -17.10 -0.84
C GLY A 426 -1.17 -17.77 -2.22
N TYR A 427 -0.38 -17.20 -3.13
CA TYR A 427 -0.14 -17.80 -4.44
C TYR A 427 0.55 -19.18 -4.36
N HIS A 428 1.35 -19.47 -3.33
CA HIS A 428 1.93 -20.79 -3.10
C HIS A 428 0.86 -21.86 -2.78
N TYR A 429 -0.22 -21.43 -2.17
CA TYR A 429 -1.36 -22.29 -1.78
C TYR A 429 -2.51 -22.23 -2.80
N LYS A 430 -2.25 -21.75 -4.03
CA LYS A 430 -3.25 -21.57 -5.10
C LYS A 430 -4.41 -20.63 -4.74
N LEU A 431 -4.29 -19.85 -3.68
CA LEU A 431 -5.25 -18.82 -3.36
C LEU A 431 -5.09 -17.67 -4.37
N ILE A 432 -6.18 -17.27 -4.98
CA ILE A 432 -6.18 -16.11 -5.87
C ILE A 432 -6.23 -14.86 -5.01
N THR A 433 -5.07 -14.25 -4.82
CA THR A 433 -4.92 -13.04 -4.00
C THR A 433 -5.19 -11.76 -4.78
N TYR A 434 -5.40 -11.89 -6.10
CA TYR A 434 -5.73 -10.76 -6.95
C TYR A 434 -7.16 -10.29 -6.66
N THR A 435 -7.28 -9.10 -6.16
CA THR A 435 -8.52 -8.33 -6.08
C THR A 435 -8.30 -7.06 -6.89
N THR A 436 -9.27 -6.64 -7.70
CA THR A 436 -9.13 -5.35 -8.40
C THR A 436 -8.95 -4.25 -7.38
N GLN A 437 -8.10 -3.27 -7.70
CA GLN A 437 -7.87 -2.14 -6.79
C GLN A 437 -9.19 -1.46 -6.40
N SER A 438 -10.13 -1.32 -7.35
CA SER A 438 -11.46 -0.76 -7.08
C SER A 438 -12.27 -1.60 -6.08
N ALA A 439 -12.26 -2.93 -6.20
CA ALA A 439 -13.00 -3.80 -5.27
C ALA A 439 -12.40 -3.75 -3.86
N ASN A 440 -11.06 -3.75 -3.75
CA ASN A 440 -10.39 -3.64 -2.44
C ASN A 440 -10.62 -2.26 -1.79
N LEU A 441 -10.57 -1.17 -2.58
CA LEU A 441 -10.90 0.17 -2.10
C LEU A 441 -12.36 0.25 -1.65
N MET A 442 -13.30 -0.33 -2.39
CA MET A 442 -14.72 -0.34 -2.02
C MET A 442 -14.94 -1.08 -0.70
N LEU A 443 -14.35 -2.26 -0.50
CA LEU A 443 -14.43 -3.00 0.77
C LEU A 443 -13.84 -2.19 1.93
N ARG A 444 -12.70 -1.55 1.70
CA ARG A 444 -12.06 -0.68 2.68
C ARG A 444 -12.95 0.51 3.07
N GLU A 445 -13.53 1.18 2.08
CA GLU A 445 -14.40 2.33 2.32
C GLU A 445 -15.71 1.94 3.00
N ILE A 446 -16.34 0.84 2.62
CA ILE A 446 -17.52 0.32 3.31
C ILE A 446 -17.17 -0.01 4.77
N GLY A 447 -16.07 -0.72 4.99
CA GLY A 447 -15.64 -1.11 6.34
C GLY A 447 -15.37 0.10 7.24
N ILE A 448 -14.57 1.06 6.77
CA ILE A 448 -14.20 2.23 7.57
C ILE A 448 -15.40 3.17 7.83
N THR A 449 -16.28 3.35 6.85
CA THR A 449 -17.46 4.23 7.03
C THR A 449 -18.48 3.64 8.01
N LEU A 450 -18.74 2.33 7.94
CA LEU A 450 -19.57 1.64 8.93
C LEU A 450 -18.98 1.76 10.33
N PHE A 451 -17.68 1.49 10.47
CA PHE A 451 -16.98 1.62 11.75
C PHE A 451 -17.07 3.03 12.30
N LEU A 452 -16.70 4.06 11.51
CA LEU A 452 -16.69 5.45 11.95
C LEU A 452 -18.10 5.98 12.25
N ALA A 453 -19.12 5.58 11.49
CA ALA A 453 -20.51 5.97 11.77
C ALA A 453 -20.98 5.41 13.13
N CYS A 454 -20.74 4.12 13.37
CA CYS A 454 -21.11 3.49 14.65
C CYS A 454 -20.36 4.12 15.84
N VAL A 455 -19.04 4.31 15.69
CA VAL A 455 -18.21 4.93 16.73
C VAL A 455 -18.65 6.37 16.97
N GLY A 456 -18.95 7.13 15.93
CA GLY A 456 -19.39 8.52 16.02
C GLY A 456 -20.72 8.66 16.76
N ILE A 457 -21.73 7.87 16.40
CA ILE A 457 -23.03 7.91 17.08
C ILE A 457 -22.88 7.52 18.55
N SER A 458 -22.11 6.46 18.85
CA SER A 458 -21.86 6.05 20.25
C SER A 458 -21.10 7.11 21.07
N ALA A 459 -20.20 7.87 20.43
CA ALA A 459 -19.41 8.90 21.09
C ALA A 459 -20.13 10.26 21.18
N GLY A 460 -21.26 10.42 20.51
CA GLY A 460 -22.00 11.70 20.48
C GLY A 460 -22.59 12.10 21.82
N ASP A 461 -23.01 11.11 22.61
CA ASP A 461 -23.46 11.36 23.97
C ASP A 461 -22.27 11.79 24.85
N GLY A 462 -22.40 12.95 25.48
CA GLY A 462 -21.35 13.54 26.32
C GLY A 462 -20.19 14.22 25.59
N PHE A 463 -20.18 14.29 24.23
CA PHE A 463 -19.07 14.90 23.49
C PHE A 463 -18.86 16.38 23.84
N VAL A 464 -19.92 17.17 23.81
CA VAL A 464 -19.85 18.62 24.11
C VAL A 464 -19.46 18.83 25.57
N ASP A 465 -20.04 18.06 26.50
CA ASP A 465 -19.69 18.12 27.91
C ASP A 465 -18.21 17.78 28.17
N THR A 466 -17.70 16.77 27.49
CA THR A 466 -16.28 16.41 27.57
C THR A 466 -15.36 17.51 27.07
N ILE A 467 -15.70 18.17 25.96
CA ILE A 467 -14.88 19.26 25.41
C ILE A 467 -14.91 20.50 26.33
N VAL A 468 -16.10 20.88 26.79
CA VAL A 468 -16.29 22.15 27.50
C VAL A 468 -15.93 22.02 28.99
N ASN A 469 -16.38 20.96 29.63
CA ASN A 469 -16.31 20.82 31.09
C ASN A 469 -15.18 19.88 31.58
N ASN A 470 -14.77 18.89 30.76
CA ASN A 470 -13.80 17.87 31.14
C ASN A 470 -12.40 18.07 30.53
N GLY A 471 -12.07 19.28 30.09
CA GLY A 471 -10.72 19.63 29.63
C GLY A 471 -10.39 19.16 28.20
N GLY A 472 -11.39 18.82 27.39
CA GLY A 472 -11.20 18.35 26.00
C GLY A 472 -10.44 19.35 25.10
N PHE A 473 -10.49 20.66 25.41
CA PHE A 473 -9.65 21.64 24.71
C PHE A 473 -8.15 21.40 24.91
N ALA A 474 -7.73 20.93 26.09
CA ALA A 474 -6.34 20.58 26.34
C ALA A 474 -5.91 19.34 25.51
N TRP A 475 -6.84 18.40 25.25
CA TRP A 475 -6.56 17.21 24.44
C TRP A 475 -6.17 17.56 22.99
N ILE A 476 -6.71 18.65 22.45
CA ILE A 476 -6.29 19.21 21.12
C ILE A 476 -4.80 19.55 21.16
N GLY A 477 -4.35 20.25 22.20
CA GLY A 477 -2.96 20.63 22.41
C GLY A 477 -2.05 19.41 22.59
N TYR A 478 -2.48 18.42 23.38
CA TYR A 478 -1.72 17.18 23.60
C TYR A 478 -1.62 16.37 22.30
N GLY A 479 -2.70 16.27 21.52
CA GLY A 479 -2.68 15.66 20.20
C GLY A 479 -1.67 16.34 19.27
N PHE A 480 -1.65 17.68 19.26
CA PHE A 480 -0.66 18.42 18.48
C PHE A 480 0.78 18.12 18.91
N ILE A 481 1.07 18.06 20.22
CA ILE A 481 2.40 17.71 20.73
C ILE A 481 2.80 16.30 20.30
N ILE A 482 1.89 15.31 20.42
CA ILE A 482 2.11 13.92 20.01
C ILE A 482 2.41 13.81 18.52
N THR A 483 1.81 14.65 17.68
CA THR A 483 2.08 14.69 16.25
C THR A 483 3.39 15.42 15.96
N PHE A 484 3.49 16.65 16.43
CA PHE A 484 4.50 17.60 15.99
C PHE A 484 5.92 17.26 16.48
N VAL A 485 6.07 16.90 17.76
CA VAL A 485 7.38 16.67 18.38
C VAL A 485 8.12 15.48 17.72
N PRO A 486 7.52 14.27 17.61
CA PRO A 486 8.17 13.15 16.95
C PRO A 486 8.53 13.41 15.49
N LEU A 487 7.63 14.08 14.75
CA LEU A 487 7.84 14.39 13.35
C LEU A 487 8.97 15.39 13.13
N MET A 488 9.07 16.41 13.97
CA MET A 488 10.17 17.38 13.90
C MET A 488 11.50 16.74 14.25
N ILE A 489 11.58 15.96 15.33
CA ILE A 489 12.83 15.32 15.76
C ILE A 489 13.32 14.36 14.66
N ILE A 490 12.48 13.38 14.27
CA ILE A 490 12.90 12.36 13.30
C ILE A 490 13.03 12.94 11.88
N GLY A 491 12.18 13.91 11.51
CA GLY A 491 12.31 14.62 10.23
C GLY A 491 13.64 15.36 10.11
N CYS A 492 14.08 16.05 11.17
CA CYS A 492 15.40 16.68 11.21
C CYS A 492 16.54 15.65 11.18
N ILE A 493 16.42 14.54 11.92
CA ILE A 493 17.41 13.43 11.88
C ILE A 493 17.49 12.85 10.46
N GLY A 494 16.34 12.55 9.84
CA GLY A 494 16.28 12.01 8.49
C GLY A 494 16.93 12.93 7.46
N ARG A 495 16.71 14.23 7.59
CA ARG A 495 17.29 15.22 6.67
C ARG A 495 18.78 15.47 6.92
N TYR A 496 19.19 15.67 8.18
CA TYR A 496 20.55 16.06 8.51
C TYR A 496 21.52 14.89 8.52
N PHE A 497 21.19 13.81 9.25
CA PHE A 497 22.11 12.67 9.42
C PHE A 497 21.96 11.63 8.30
N CYS A 498 20.74 11.29 7.93
CA CYS A 498 20.50 10.26 6.90
C CYS A 498 20.50 10.84 5.47
N LYS A 499 20.55 12.17 5.31
CA LYS A 499 20.57 12.88 4.02
C LYS A 499 19.41 12.47 3.09
N VAL A 500 18.28 12.09 3.65
CA VAL A 500 17.09 11.68 2.88
C VAL A 500 16.63 12.85 2.02
N ASN A 501 16.38 12.59 0.74
CA ASN A 501 15.78 13.57 -0.17
C ASN A 501 14.48 14.12 0.42
N TYR A 502 14.26 15.44 0.30
CA TYR A 502 13.11 16.09 0.96
C TYR A 502 11.76 15.57 0.47
N PHE A 503 11.61 15.28 -0.81
CA PHE A 503 10.36 14.73 -1.33
C PHE A 503 10.08 13.32 -0.78
N THR A 504 11.10 12.48 -0.69
CA THR A 504 11.00 11.16 -0.03
C THR A 504 10.68 11.30 1.46
N LEU A 505 11.26 12.32 2.14
CA LEU A 505 10.99 12.62 3.55
C LEU A 505 9.54 13.08 3.78
N MET A 506 8.95 13.86 2.87
CA MET A 506 7.53 14.20 2.91
C MET A 506 6.65 12.94 2.90
N GLY A 507 6.99 11.98 2.02
CA GLY A 507 6.32 10.69 1.94
C GLY A 507 6.51 9.85 3.20
N LEU A 508 7.72 9.81 3.77
CA LEU A 508 8.01 9.15 5.05
C LEU A 508 7.14 9.72 6.19
N ILE A 509 7.04 11.04 6.31
CA ILE A 509 6.24 11.71 7.34
C ILE A 509 4.76 11.34 7.18
N ALA A 510 4.19 11.50 5.97
CA ALA A 510 2.81 11.16 5.68
C ALA A 510 2.52 9.66 5.87
N GLY A 511 3.45 8.79 5.46
CA GLY A 511 3.31 7.33 5.58
C GLY A 511 3.43 6.84 7.03
N SER A 512 4.33 7.42 7.81
CA SER A 512 4.51 7.05 9.23
C SER A 512 3.36 7.53 10.12
N THR A 513 2.61 8.54 9.69
CA THR A 513 1.37 8.99 10.35
C THR A 513 0.11 8.41 9.71
N THR A 514 0.25 7.58 8.67
CA THR A 514 -0.86 6.96 7.93
C THR A 514 -1.86 7.96 7.34
N ASP A 515 -1.38 9.16 6.95
CA ASP A 515 -2.19 10.31 6.57
C ASP A 515 -2.27 10.55 5.04
N PRO A 516 -3.37 10.15 4.37
CA PRO A 516 -3.58 10.42 2.95
C PRO A 516 -3.68 11.92 2.59
N PRO A 517 -4.29 12.80 3.40
CA PRO A 517 -4.25 14.26 3.18
C PRO A 517 -2.84 14.83 3.08
N ALA A 518 -1.94 14.44 3.99
CA ALA A 518 -0.54 14.87 3.94
C ALA A 518 0.20 14.31 2.72
N LEU A 519 -0.12 13.08 2.28
CA LEU A 519 0.42 12.53 1.03
C LEU A 519 -0.07 13.33 -0.18
N ALA A 520 -1.36 13.66 -0.23
CA ALA A 520 -1.92 14.47 -1.31
C ALA A 520 -1.26 15.86 -1.39
N TYR A 521 -1.05 16.52 -0.24
CA TYR A 521 -0.29 17.76 -0.13
C TYR A 521 1.16 17.58 -0.62
N SER A 522 1.82 16.49 -0.22
CA SER A 522 3.21 16.18 -0.57
C SER A 522 3.37 15.98 -2.08
N ASN A 523 2.50 15.20 -2.71
CA ASN A 523 2.52 14.96 -4.16
C ASN A 523 2.26 16.25 -4.95
N ALA A 524 1.28 17.05 -4.52
CA ALA A 524 0.97 18.34 -5.16
C ALA A 524 2.14 19.33 -5.04
N THR A 525 2.90 19.28 -3.95
CA THR A 525 4.03 20.16 -3.69
C THR A 525 5.29 19.72 -4.43
N ALA A 526 5.55 18.42 -4.50
CA ALA A 526 6.73 17.84 -5.15
C ALA A 526 6.64 17.85 -6.68
N GLY A 527 5.44 17.65 -7.23
CA GLY A 527 5.24 17.51 -8.68
C GLY A 527 5.83 16.24 -9.28
N ASN A 528 6.24 15.27 -8.43
CA ASN A 528 6.79 13.97 -8.82
C ASN A 528 6.28 12.86 -7.89
N ASP A 529 6.64 11.60 -8.15
CA ASP A 529 6.15 10.43 -7.43
C ASP A 529 6.97 10.07 -6.17
N ALA A 530 8.06 10.77 -5.86
CA ALA A 530 8.94 10.46 -4.74
C ALA A 530 8.22 10.43 -3.38
N PRO A 531 7.26 11.35 -3.07
CA PRO A 531 6.49 11.22 -1.83
C PRO A 531 5.64 9.96 -1.79
N SER A 532 5.03 9.56 -2.91
CA SER A 532 4.24 8.32 -2.99
C SER A 532 5.11 7.08 -2.74
N VAL A 533 6.34 7.06 -3.26
CA VAL A 533 7.30 5.97 -3.03
C VAL A 533 7.73 5.93 -1.56
N GLY A 534 8.10 7.07 -0.97
CA GLY A 534 8.44 7.17 0.45
C GLY A 534 7.29 6.72 1.35
N TYR A 535 6.06 7.16 1.07
CA TYR A 535 4.85 6.73 1.77
C TYR A 535 4.64 5.22 1.68
N ALA A 536 4.65 4.66 0.46
CA ALA A 536 4.42 3.24 0.24
C ALA A 536 5.47 2.35 0.90
N THR A 537 6.70 2.85 1.06
CA THR A 537 7.80 2.12 1.71
C THR A 537 7.56 1.94 3.21
N VAL A 538 7.06 2.96 3.91
CA VAL A 538 6.94 2.93 5.38
C VAL A 538 5.54 2.60 5.87
N TYR A 539 4.52 2.91 5.11
CA TYR A 539 3.11 2.72 5.48
C TYR A 539 2.77 1.30 5.97
N PRO A 540 3.26 0.20 5.33
CA PRO A 540 2.96 -1.15 5.78
C PRO A 540 3.41 -1.44 7.20
N LEU A 541 4.65 -1.09 7.51
CA LEU A 541 5.25 -1.33 8.82
C LEU A 541 4.61 -0.43 9.88
N THR A 542 4.43 0.84 9.57
CA THR A 542 3.86 1.81 10.52
C THR A 542 2.40 1.52 10.83
N MET A 543 1.63 1.10 9.85
CA MET A 543 0.25 0.67 10.07
C MET A 543 0.18 -0.49 11.08
N PHE A 544 1.01 -1.51 10.88
CA PHE A 544 1.11 -2.65 11.81
C PHE A 544 1.54 -2.21 13.21
N LEU A 545 2.62 -1.40 13.31
CA LEU A 545 3.14 -0.94 14.60
C LEU A 545 2.13 -0.07 15.37
N ARG A 546 1.38 0.79 14.67
CA ARG A 546 0.38 1.64 15.33
C ARG A 546 -0.80 0.85 15.87
N VAL A 547 -1.27 -0.15 15.14
CA VAL A 547 -2.30 -1.08 15.63
C VAL A 547 -1.79 -1.82 16.87
N LEU A 548 -0.58 -2.37 16.77
CA LEU A 548 0.03 -3.13 17.86
C LEU A 548 0.28 -2.25 19.11
N THR A 549 0.86 -1.06 18.94
CA THR A 549 1.16 -0.17 20.06
C THR A 549 -0.10 0.36 20.74
N ALA A 550 -1.17 0.64 19.98
CA ALA A 550 -2.45 1.05 20.57
C ALA A 550 -3.04 -0.06 21.47
N GLN A 551 -3.00 -1.32 21.01
CA GLN A 551 -3.41 -2.46 21.83
C GLN A 551 -2.53 -2.64 23.08
N LEU A 552 -1.20 -2.60 22.90
CA LEU A 552 -0.26 -2.78 24.02
C LEU A 552 -0.41 -1.70 25.08
N LEU A 553 -0.63 -0.44 24.70
CA LEU A 553 -0.86 0.63 25.67
C LEU A 553 -2.12 0.38 26.50
N ILE A 554 -3.21 -0.09 25.91
CA ILE A 554 -4.41 -0.47 26.66
C ILE A 554 -4.10 -1.65 27.58
N LEU A 555 -3.45 -2.70 27.06
CA LEU A 555 -3.18 -3.92 27.82
C LEU A 555 -2.25 -3.71 29.05
N PHE A 556 -1.33 -2.75 28.96
CA PHE A 556 -0.36 -2.51 30.05
C PHE A 556 -0.77 -1.41 31.03
N PHE A 557 -1.63 -0.48 30.62
CA PHE A 557 -1.91 0.74 31.41
C PHE A 557 -3.40 0.98 31.71
N ALA A 558 -4.34 0.27 31.05
CA ALA A 558 -5.78 0.35 31.32
C ALA A 558 -6.29 -0.87 32.11
#